data_034490c386a85c5be097bc5fa40a4ed4
#
_entry.id   034490c386a85c5be097bc5fa40a4ed4
#
_cell.length_a   1.000
_cell.length_b   1.000
_cell.length_c   1.000
_cell.angle_alpha   90.00
_cell.angle_beta   90.00
_cell.angle_gamma   90.00
#
_symmetry.space_group_name_H-M   'P 1'
#
loop_
_entity.id
_entity.type
_entity.pdbx_description
1 polymer ?
#
loop_
_entity_poly.entity_id
_entity_poly.type
_entity_poly.pdbx_seq_one_letter_code
_entity_poly.pdbx_strand_id
1 'polypeptide(L)'
;MTSAKSPQHRPSITIHLSYPIAHDGASIGELTLRRPTVADQLASVEGGGGVAGIELRMVSILSGVPVEALHAMDFGDYIKVQGALRDLLA
;
A
#
# COMPACT_ATOMS: atom_id res chain seq x y z
N MET A 1 19.37 -23.63 10.02
CA MET A 1 19.11 -22.98 9.89
C MET A 1 19.17 -22.11 9.86
N THR A 2 19.25 -21.87 9.87
CA THR A 2 19.26 -21.05 9.85
C THR A 2 18.78 -20.32 9.79
N SER A 3 18.68 -20.18 9.74
CA SER A 3 18.35 -19.37 9.72
C SER A 3 17.76 -18.79 10.00
N ALA A 4 17.64 -19.46 10.24
CA ALA A 4 16.87 -18.44 10.67
C ALA A 4 17.49 -17.35 11.01
N LYS A 5 17.99 -17.20 10.74
CA LYS A 5 18.38 -16.04 10.91
C LYS A 5 17.37 -15.09 11.21
N SER A 6 17.65 -14.05 11.74
CA SER A 6 16.68 -13.03 11.97
C SER A 6 16.08 -12.62 10.66
N PRO A 7 14.81 -12.31 10.64
CA PRO A 7 14.16 -11.91 9.40
C PRO A 7 14.83 -10.68 8.83
N GLN A 8 14.93 -10.64 7.53
CA GLN A 8 15.42 -9.49 6.85
C GLN A 8 14.53 -8.30 7.17
N HIS A 9 15.14 -7.22 7.54
CA HIS A 9 14.40 -6.00 7.74
C HIS A 9 14.15 -5.35 6.38
N ARG A 10 12.90 -5.35 5.95
CA ARG A 10 12.54 -4.81 4.65
C ARG A 10 12.14 -3.36 4.79
N PRO A 11 12.55 -2.52 3.84
CA PRO A 11 12.20 -1.10 3.92
C PRO A 11 10.68 -0.87 3.85
N SER A 12 10.26 0.19 4.48
CA SER A 12 8.89 0.66 4.37
C SER A 12 8.93 2.17 4.25
N ILE A 13 7.83 2.74 3.76
CA ILE A 13 7.70 4.19 3.62
C ILE A 13 6.36 4.60 4.22
N THR A 14 6.36 5.67 5.01
CA THR A 14 5.12 6.23 5.54
C THR A 14 4.79 7.49 4.75
N ILE A 15 3.56 7.55 4.24
CA ILE A 15 3.05 8.70 3.50
C ILE A 15 2.04 9.41 4.38
N HIS A 16 2.23 10.70 4.60
CA HIS A 16 1.28 11.52 5.34
C HIS A 16 0.27 12.09 4.36
N LEU A 17 -1.01 11.86 4.62
CA LEU A 17 -2.08 12.31 3.75
C LEU A 17 -2.44 13.74 4.08
N SER A 18 -2.52 14.60 3.05
CA SER A 18 -2.98 15.99 3.23
C SER A 18 -4.44 16.01 3.63
N TYR A 19 -5.20 15.02 3.15
CA TYR A 19 -6.63 14.90 3.46
C TYR A 19 -6.85 13.50 4.05
N PRO A 20 -6.99 13.41 5.37
CA PRO A 20 -7.19 12.09 6.00
C PRO A 20 -8.44 11.40 5.46
N ILE A 21 -8.37 10.07 5.39
CA ILE A 21 -9.49 9.25 4.94
C ILE A 21 -10.38 8.93 6.13
N ALA A 22 -11.69 9.17 6.00
CA ALA A 22 -12.65 8.75 7.00
C ALA A 22 -13.20 7.37 6.59
N HIS A 23 -13.12 6.40 7.48
CA HIS A 23 -13.60 5.06 7.20
C HIS A 23 -14.03 4.39 8.50
N ASP A 24 -15.29 3.94 8.54
CA ASP A 24 -15.86 3.23 9.69
C ASP A 24 -15.63 3.98 11.02
N GLY A 25 -15.82 5.29 11.01
CA GLY A 25 -15.68 6.10 12.21
C GLY A 25 -14.24 6.42 12.59
N ALA A 26 -13.28 5.93 11.84
CA ALA A 26 -11.86 6.21 12.08
C ALA A 26 -11.33 7.20 11.07
N SER A 27 -10.26 7.88 11.44
CA SER A 27 -9.57 8.81 10.55
C SER A 27 -8.19 8.25 10.25
N ILE A 28 -7.87 8.06 8.97
CA ILE A 28 -6.58 7.54 8.53
C ILE A 28 -5.78 8.70 7.96
N GLY A 29 -4.78 9.14 8.71
CA GLY A 29 -3.97 10.30 8.31
C GLY A 29 -2.65 9.93 7.66
N GLU A 30 -2.29 8.66 7.66
CA GLU A 30 -1.05 8.23 7.04
C GLU A 30 -1.17 6.78 6.61
N LEU A 31 -0.36 6.41 5.63
CA LEU A 31 -0.26 5.03 5.17
C LEU A 31 1.21 4.61 5.27
N THR A 32 1.44 3.40 5.76
CA THR A 32 2.78 2.83 5.76
C THR A 32 2.79 1.65 4.81
N LEU A 33 3.59 1.77 3.75
CA LEU A 33 3.71 0.72 2.74
C LEU A 33 4.98 -0.07 2.99
N ARG A 34 4.84 -1.39 3.10
CA ARG A 34 6.01 -2.25 3.13
C ARG A 34 6.43 -2.60 1.71
N ARG A 35 7.68 -3.05 1.56
CA ARG A 35 8.16 -3.45 0.24
C ARG A 35 7.41 -4.71 -0.22
N PRO A 36 6.88 -4.74 -1.45
CA PRO A 36 6.09 -5.88 -1.92
C PRO A 36 6.94 -7.09 -2.25
N THR A 37 6.31 -8.25 -2.17
CA THR A 37 6.88 -9.52 -2.61
C THR A 37 6.16 -9.96 -3.89
N VAL A 38 6.68 -11.03 -4.52
CA VAL A 38 6.01 -11.60 -5.69
C VAL A 38 4.62 -12.12 -5.33
N ALA A 39 4.45 -12.66 -4.12
CA ALA A 39 3.14 -13.11 -3.68
C ALA A 39 2.13 -11.97 -3.62
N ASP A 40 2.59 -10.78 -3.22
CA ASP A 40 1.73 -9.60 -3.19
C ASP A 40 1.28 -9.22 -4.59
N GLN A 41 2.19 -9.32 -5.57
CA GLN A 41 1.86 -9.02 -6.96
C GLN A 41 0.79 -9.97 -7.48
N LEU A 42 0.97 -11.27 -7.22
CA LEU A 42 -0.02 -12.25 -7.66
C LEU A 42 -1.38 -11.99 -7.04
N ALA A 43 -1.40 -11.68 -5.75
CA ALA A 43 -2.65 -11.39 -5.06
C ALA A 43 -3.33 -10.13 -5.61
N SER A 44 -2.54 -9.10 -5.95
CA SER A 44 -3.11 -7.86 -6.46
C SER A 44 -3.74 -8.03 -7.84
N VAL A 45 -3.18 -8.91 -8.65
CA VAL A 45 -3.68 -9.16 -10.01
C VAL A 45 -4.94 -10.02 -10.00
N GLU A 46 -5.06 -10.91 -9.02
CA GLU A 46 -6.12 -11.91 -8.97
C GLU A 46 -7.53 -11.30 -9.02
N GLY A 47 -7.71 -10.13 -8.43
CA GLY A 47 -9.01 -9.50 -8.38
C GLY A 47 -9.42 -8.80 -9.67
N GLY A 48 -8.54 -8.72 -10.66
CA GLY A 48 -8.84 -8.00 -11.91
C GLY A 48 -8.95 -6.51 -11.68
N GLY A 49 -9.77 -5.85 -12.51
CA GLY A 49 -10.04 -4.43 -12.35
C GLY A 49 -9.11 -3.50 -13.13
N GLY A 50 -8.32 -4.04 -14.07
CA GLY A 50 -7.43 -3.24 -14.87
C GLY A 50 -6.24 -2.72 -14.06
N VAL A 51 -5.42 -1.89 -14.71
CA VAL A 51 -4.18 -1.39 -14.11
C VAL A 51 -4.45 -0.61 -12.82
N ALA A 52 -5.43 0.28 -12.84
CA ALA A 52 -5.74 1.10 -11.68
C ALA A 52 -6.24 0.25 -10.49
N GLY A 53 -7.10 -0.72 -10.78
CA GLY A 53 -7.62 -1.59 -9.72
C GLY A 53 -6.55 -2.47 -9.12
N ILE A 54 -5.65 -2.98 -9.96
CA ILE A 54 -4.54 -3.80 -9.51
C ILE A 54 -3.60 -2.99 -8.61
N GLU A 55 -3.27 -1.77 -9.02
CA GLU A 55 -2.39 -0.91 -8.23
C GLU A 55 -3.02 -0.58 -6.88
N LEU A 56 -4.31 -0.26 -6.88
CA LEU A 56 -4.99 0.08 -5.63
C LEU A 56 -5.02 -1.13 -4.69
N ARG A 57 -5.22 -2.32 -5.24
CA ARG A 57 -5.20 -3.54 -4.43
C ARG A 57 -3.82 -3.79 -3.85
N MET A 58 -2.76 -3.50 -4.63
CA MET A 58 -1.41 -3.58 -4.12
C MET A 58 -1.22 -2.65 -2.91
N VAL A 59 -1.70 -1.40 -3.03
CA VAL A 59 -1.60 -0.45 -1.93
C VAL A 59 -2.34 -0.97 -0.70
N SER A 60 -3.50 -1.57 -0.90
CA SER A 60 -4.27 -2.16 0.20
C SER A 60 -3.48 -3.27 0.89
N ILE A 61 -2.86 -4.15 0.11
CA ILE A 61 -2.07 -5.26 0.66
C ILE A 61 -0.89 -4.72 1.45
N LEU A 62 -0.18 -3.75 0.91
CA LEU A 62 1.05 -3.25 1.53
C LEU A 62 0.78 -2.39 2.76
N SER A 63 -0.35 -1.71 2.81
CA SER A 63 -0.69 -0.81 3.91
C SER A 63 -1.57 -1.44 4.96
N GLY A 64 -2.27 -2.51 4.61
CA GLY A 64 -3.26 -3.10 5.50
C GLY A 64 -4.57 -2.33 5.56
N VAL A 65 -4.75 -1.32 4.71
CA VAL A 65 -5.97 -0.51 4.67
C VAL A 65 -6.91 -1.09 3.60
N PRO A 66 -8.19 -1.31 3.93
CA PRO A 66 -9.12 -1.90 2.96
C PRO A 66 -9.28 -1.05 1.71
N VAL A 67 -9.48 -1.71 0.57
CA VAL A 67 -9.68 -1.02 -0.71
C VAL A 67 -10.82 -0.01 -0.61
N GLU A 68 -11.90 -0.36 0.09
CA GLU A 68 -13.04 0.54 0.23
C GLU A 68 -12.64 1.88 0.87
N ALA A 69 -11.74 1.83 1.86
CA ALA A 69 -11.26 3.05 2.48
C ALA A 69 -10.40 3.84 1.51
N LEU A 70 -9.57 3.16 0.73
CA LEU A 70 -8.67 3.83 -0.22
C LEU A 70 -9.43 4.55 -1.31
N HIS A 71 -10.65 4.11 -1.65
CA HIS A 71 -11.47 4.80 -2.65
C HIS A 71 -11.76 6.26 -2.27
N ALA A 72 -11.73 6.57 -0.99
CA ALA A 72 -12.00 7.93 -0.51
C ALA A 72 -10.75 8.80 -0.45
N MET A 73 -9.59 8.27 -0.84
CA MET A 73 -8.35 9.03 -0.78
C MET A 73 -8.36 10.18 -1.79
N ASP A 74 -7.85 11.34 -1.37
CA ASP A 74 -7.63 12.46 -2.28
C ASP A 74 -6.67 12.04 -3.39
N PHE A 75 -6.97 12.44 -4.63
CA PHE A 75 -6.16 11.98 -5.76
C PHE A 75 -4.72 12.51 -5.70
N GLY A 76 -4.54 13.72 -5.20
CA GLY A 76 -3.19 14.25 -5.01
C GLY A 76 -2.39 13.44 -4.00
N ASP A 77 -3.06 12.98 -2.94
CA ASP A 77 -2.43 12.08 -1.98
C ASP A 77 -2.08 10.75 -2.65
N TYR A 78 -2.95 10.25 -3.54
CA TYR A 78 -2.68 9.00 -4.24
C TYR A 78 -1.45 9.13 -5.13
N ILE A 79 -1.23 10.29 -5.75
CA ILE A 79 -0.02 10.53 -6.53
C ILE A 79 1.22 10.38 -5.63
N LYS A 80 1.15 10.84 -4.39
CA LYS A 80 2.25 10.65 -3.44
C LYS A 80 2.47 9.17 -3.14
N VAL A 81 1.39 8.42 -3.02
CA VAL A 81 1.48 6.97 -2.78
C VAL A 81 2.15 6.27 -3.95
N GLN A 82 1.81 6.66 -5.17
CA GLN A 82 2.42 6.09 -6.38
C GLN A 82 3.93 6.35 -6.39
N GLY A 83 4.33 7.56 -6.00
CA GLY A 83 5.75 7.90 -5.91
C GLY A 83 6.48 7.06 -4.86
N ALA A 84 5.84 6.87 -3.72
CA ALA A 84 6.40 6.05 -2.64
C ALA A 84 6.59 4.61 -3.08
N LEU A 85 5.62 4.06 -3.84
CA LEU A 85 5.74 2.70 -4.37
C LEU A 85 6.97 2.57 -5.27
N ARG A 86 7.17 3.53 -6.15
CA ARG A 86 8.36 3.52 -7.02
C ARG A 86 9.64 3.54 -6.19
N ASP A 87 9.67 4.40 -5.16
CA ASP A 87 10.85 4.53 -4.31
C ASP A 87 11.16 3.24 -3.56
N LEU A 88 10.13 2.53 -3.13
CA LEU A 88 10.32 1.26 -2.44
C LEU A 88 10.97 0.21 -3.32
N LEU A 89 10.75 0.29 -4.63
CA LEU A 89 11.25 -0.70 -5.58
C LEU A 89 12.59 -0.29 -6.20
N ALA A 90 13.05 0.89 -5.93
CA ALA A 90 14.30 1.39 -6.51
C ALA A 90 15.53 0.71 -5.92
#